data_054164ce74b0218dca5b450e75af0fea
#
_entry.id   054164ce74b0218dca5b450e75af0fea
#
_cell.length_a   1.000
_cell.length_b   1.000
_cell.length_c   1.000
_cell.angle_alpha   90.00
_cell.angle_beta   90.00
_cell.angle_gamma   90.00
#
_symmetry.space_group_name_H-M   'P 1'
#
loop_
_entity.id
_entity.type
_entity.pdbx_description
1 polymer ?
#
loop_
_entity_poly.entity_id
_entity_poly.type
_entity_poly.pdbx_seq_one_letter_code
_entity_poly.pdbx_strand_id
1 'polypeptide(L)'
;MWGIKIKVIFFDTETTGLDFRCCKIIELAMLTVENGEIMGEYDEFINIGEPLPPGITQITSITNEMLKNEGVEEESVANDLKGRLTPDTLMIAHNAQFDLSFIYFLLKRHFPSEADDIVSSLNWIDTYTVLKDRKEYPHKLIDAVHHYGIEEVNFHRAIEDTKALFEVTKALKRERNDLVEYVNVFGYNPKYGVSGLTFPFIEYKPQYYSKFMKSNDDILPRK
;
A
#
# COMPACT_ATOMS: atom_id res chain seq x y z
N MET A 1 -26.38 -6.61 -7.06
CA MET A 1 -26.35 -8.03 -6.66
C MET A 1 -24.88 -8.45 -6.65
N TRP A 2 -24.22 -8.37 -5.49
CA TRP A 2 -22.82 -8.81 -5.32
C TRP A 2 -22.84 -9.99 -4.35
N GLY A 3 -22.97 -11.18 -4.92
CA GLY A 3 -23.01 -12.45 -4.16
C GLY A 3 -21.63 -13.02 -3.84
N ILE A 4 -20.55 -12.32 -4.17
CA ILE A 4 -19.17 -12.74 -3.84
C ILE A 4 -18.70 -11.83 -2.71
N LYS A 5 -18.42 -12.40 -1.54
CA LYS A 5 -17.76 -11.69 -0.45
C LYS A 5 -16.32 -11.43 -0.88
N ILE A 6 -16.03 -10.23 -1.36
CA ILE A 6 -14.67 -9.81 -1.66
C ILE A 6 -14.01 -9.44 -0.34
N LYS A 7 -12.95 -10.16 0.02
CA LYS A 7 -12.06 -9.80 1.11
C LYS A 7 -11.17 -8.64 0.66
N VAL A 8 -11.20 -7.56 1.39
CA VAL A 8 -10.36 -6.38 1.15
C VAL A 8 -9.35 -6.27 2.29
N ILE A 9 -8.08 -6.07 1.95
CA ILE A 9 -7.03 -5.78 2.92
C ILE A 9 -6.44 -4.42 2.57
N PHE A 10 -6.59 -3.47 3.47
CA PHE A 10 -5.84 -2.23 3.48
C PHE A 10 -4.54 -2.48 4.21
N PHE A 11 -3.43 -1.94 3.72
CA PHE A 11 -2.14 -2.17 4.35
C PHE A 11 -1.17 -1.03 4.11
N ASP A 12 -0.21 -0.94 5.00
CA ASP A 12 0.89 0.00 4.94
C ASP A 12 2.14 -0.64 5.55
N THR A 13 3.32 -0.22 5.13
CA THR A 13 4.60 -0.74 5.60
C THR A 13 5.57 0.37 5.96
N GLU A 14 6.19 0.28 7.14
CA GLU A 14 7.39 1.03 7.47
C GLU A 14 8.62 0.18 7.17
N THR A 15 9.67 0.80 6.63
CA THR A 15 10.83 0.09 6.11
C THR A 15 12.15 0.73 6.52
N THR A 16 13.25 -0.04 6.43
CA THR A 16 14.61 0.47 6.71
C THR A 16 15.16 1.39 5.62
N GLY A 17 14.42 1.62 4.53
CA GLY A 17 14.80 2.47 3.40
C GLY A 17 14.00 2.18 2.16
N LEU A 18 14.38 2.73 1.02
CA LEU A 18 13.56 2.71 -0.20
C LEU A 18 13.88 1.54 -1.16
N ASP A 19 15.03 0.89 -1.02
CA ASP A 19 15.42 -0.19 -1.92
C ASP A 19 14.96 -1.56 -1.38
N PHE A 20 13.83 -2.03 -1.87
CA PHE A 20 13.20 -3.31 -1.51
C PHE A 20 14.11 -4.54 -1.69
N ARG A 21 15.25 -4.43 -2.44
CA ARG A 21 16.19 -5.54 -2.65
C ARG A 21 17.11 -5.75 -1.46
N CYS A 22 17.39 -4.73 -0.68
CA CYS A 22 18.30 -4.77 0.47
C CYS A 22 17.69 -4.24 1.77
N CYS A 23 16.64 -3.42 1.70
CA CYS A 23 15.93 -2.92 2.87
C CYS A 23 14.86 -3.92 3.33
N LYS A 24 14.47 -3.83 4.59
CA LYS A 24 13.50 -4.72 5.23
C LYS A 24 12.29 -3.95 5.71
N ILE A 25 11.16 -4.63 5.82
CA ILE A 25 9.97 -4.13 6.53
C ILE A 25 10.28 -4.17 8.03
N ILE A 26 9.94 -3.11 8.75
CA ILE A 26 10.09 -3.00 10.21
C ILE A 26 8.76 -2.84 10.94
N GLU A 27 7.69 -2.47 10.25
CA GLU A 27 6.31 -2.51 10.71
C GLU A 27 5.42 -2.90 9.53
N LEU A 28 4.48 -3.80 9.76
CA LEU A 28 3.45 -4.18 8.80
C LEU A 28 2.09 -4.05 9.46
N ALA A 29 1.24 -3.19 8.93
CA ALA A 29 -0.13 -3.03 9.38
C ALA A 29 -1.12 -3.45 8.30
N MET A 30 -2.21 -4.10 8.70
CA MET A 30 -3.30 -4.52 7.83
C MET A 30 -4.66 -4.34 8.49
N LEU A 31 -5.64 -3.80 7.75
CA LEU A 31 -7.06 -3.86 8.10
C LEU A 31 -7.76 -4.83 7.15
N THR A 32 -8.35 -5.87 7.69
CA THR A 32 -9.23 -6.75 6.92
C THR A 32 -10.65 -6.18 6.95
N VAL A 33 -11.22 -5.96 5.77
CA VAL A 33 -12.55 -5.38 5.60
C VAL A 33 -13.43 -6.32 4.79
N GLU A 34 -14.65 -6.56 5.26
CA GLU A 34 -15.70 -7.26 4.51
C GLU A 34 -16.98 -6.43 4.55
N ASN A 35 -17.66 -6.30 3.43
CA ASN A 35 -18.91 -5.52 3.30
C ASN A 35 -18.81 -4.06 3.79
N GLY A 36 -17.59 -3.49 3.80
CA GLY A 36 -17.34 -2.11 4.25
C GLY A 36 -17.14 -1.96 5.77
N GLU A 37 -17.09 -3.06 6.52
CA GLU A 37 -16.83 -3.10 7.96
C GLU A 37 -15.46 -3.71 8.25
N ILE A 38 -14.74 -3.16 9.24
CA ILE A 38 -13.46 -3.68 9.70
C ILE A 38 -13.72 -4.97 10.47
N MET A 39 -13.18 -6.08 9.97
CA MET A 39 -13.30 -7.42 10.57
C MET A 39 -12.10 -7.78 11.44
N GLY A 40 -10.97 -7.12 11.26
CA GLY A 40 -9.76 -7.36 12.04
C GLY A 40 -8.65 -6.39 11.71
N GLU A 41 -7.80 -6.18 12.69
CA GLU A 41 -6.57 -5.40 12.61
C GLU A 41 -5.38 -6.33 12.82
N TYR A 42 -4.27 -6.01 12.15
CA TYR A 42 -2.97 -6.63 12.33
C TYR A 42 -1.95 -5.51 12.32
N ASP A 43 -1.09 -5.45 13.31
CA ASP A 43 -0.05 -4.45 13.44
C ASP A 43 1.12 -5.06 14.19
N GLU A 44 2.22 -5.32 13.48
CA GLU A 44 3.38 -5.99 14.05
C GLU A 44 4.68 -5.29 13.68
N PHE A 45 5.49 -5.03 14.67
CA PHE A 45 6.90 -4.70 14.47
C PHE A 45 7.69 -5.95 14.10
N ILE A 46 8.69 -5.76 13.24
CA ILE A 46 9.57 -6.85 12.80
C ILE A 46 10.97 -6.63 13.35
N ASN A 47 11.43 -7.56 14.16
CA ASN A 47 12.82 -7.57 14.61
C ASN A 47 13.74 -8.03 13.47
N ILE A 48 14.42 -7.09 12.87
CA ILE A 48 15.31 -7.35 11.72
C ILE A 48 16.69 -7.88 12.12
N GLY A 49 17.00 -8.00 13.42
CA GLY A 49 18.25 -8.53 13.96
C GLY A 49 19.48 -7.63 13.78
N GLU A 50 19.28 -6.41 13.29
CA GLU A 50 20.33 -5.41 13.04
C GLU A 50 19.88 -4.00 13.42
N PRO A 51 20.79 -3.07 13.71
CA PRO A 51 20.42 -1.69 14.01
C PRO A 51 19.76 -0.99 12.82
N LEU A 52 18.78 -0.13 13.11
CA LEU A 52 18.16 0.71 12.10
C LEU A 52 19.19 1.66 11.47
N PRO A 53 19.11 1.89 10.15
CA PRO A 53 19.93 2.91 9.48
C PRO A 53 19.68 4.31 10.07
N PRO A 54 20.68 5.20 10.06
CA PRO A 54 20.53 6.57 10.53
C PRO A 54 19.36 7.28 9.83
N GLY A 55 18.54 7.97 10.61
CA GLY A 55 17.40 8.74 10.10
C GLY A 55 16.07 7.99 10.00
N ILE A 56 16.07 6.65 9.99
CA ILE A 56 14.81 5.87 9.92
C ILE A 56 13.91 6.18 11.13
N THR A 57 14.46 6.18 12.34
CA THR A 57 13.70 6.54 13.56
C THR A 57 13.08 7.94 13.47
N GLN A 58 13.74 8.89 12.80
CA GLN A 58 13.18 10.26 12.64
C GLN A 58 12.00 10.31 11.69
N ILE A 59 11.96 9.37 10.72
CA ILE A 59 10.89 9.30 9.71
C ILE A 59 9.70 8.49 10.25
N THR A 60 9.99 7.31 10.85
CA THR A 60 8.96 6.32 11.21
C THR A 60 8.59 6.37 12.71
N SER A 61 9.34 7.08 13.52
CA SER A 61 9.27 7.06 14.99
C SER A 61 9.59 5.69 15.63
N ILE A 62 9.94 4.66 14.82
CA ILE A 62 10.30 3.34 15.31
C ILE A 62 11.77 3.34 15.76
N THR A 63 12.02 2.77 16.94
CA THR A 63 13.36 2.71 17.54
C THR A 63 13.91 1.28 17.55
N ASN A 64 15.23 1.17 17.66
CA ASN A 64 15.89 -0.14 17.87
C ASN A 64 15.38 -0.86 19.12
N GLU A 65 15.00 -0.10 20.16
CA GLU A 65 14.50 -0.66 21.41
C GLU A 65 13.09 -1.26 21.20
N MET A 66 12.21 -0.58 20.46
CA MET A 66 10.89 -1.11 20.09
C MET A 66 11.03 -2.42 19.30
N LEU A 67 11.84 -2.43 18.24
CA LEU A 67 12.05 -3.64 17.44
C LEU A 67 12.61 -4.80 18.26
N LYS A 68 13.49 -4.52 19.22
CA LYS A 68 14.09 -5.54 20.07
C LYS A 68 13.08 -6.12 21.10
N ASN A 69 12.25 -5.27 21.71
CA ASN A 69 11.39 -5.65 22.83
C ASN A 69 10.01 -6.12 22.39
N GLU A 70 9.50 -5.58 21.29
CA GLU A 70 8.13 -5.77 20.80
C GLU A 70 8.10 -6.45 19.42
N GLY A 71 9.19 -6.39 18.67
CA GLY A 71 9.25 -6.94 17.32
C GLY A 71 9.29 -8.47 17.32
N VAL A 72 8.54 -9.05 16.40
CA VAL A 72 8.52 -10.49 16.14
C VAL A 72 9.48 -10.87 15.02
N GLU A 73 9.78 -12.15 14.89
CA GLU A 73 10.65 -12.66 13.82
C GLU A 73 10.02 -12.46 12.43
N GLU A 74 10.82 -12.09 11.44
CA GLU A 74 10.37 -11.84 10.06
C GLU A 74 9.62 -13.04 9.47
N GLU A 75 10.06 -14.27 9.77
CA GLU A 75 9.40 -15.49 9.32
C GLU A 75 7.97 -15.63 9.88
N SER A 76 7.75 -15.23 11.13
CA SER A 76 6.41 -15.23 11.72
C SER A 76 5.46 -14.31 10.98
N VAL A 77 5.93 -13.06 10.69
CA VAL A 77 5.15 -12.08 9.91
C VAL A 77 4.89 -12.58 8.49
N ALA A 78 5.87 -13.21 7.85
CA ALA A 78 5.70 -13.79 6.52
C ALA A 78 4.65 -14.90 6.49
N ASN A 79 4.62 -15.78 7.53
CA ASN A 79 3.60 -16.81 7.69
C ASN A 79 2.22 -16.23 7.94
N ASP A 80 2.10 -15.22 8.82
CA ASP A 80 0.84 -14.54 9.11
C ASP A 80 0.29 -13.82 7.89
N LEU A 81 1.16 -13.12 7.15
CA LEU A 81 0.80 -12.46 5.90
C LEU A 81 0.28 -13.50 4.89
N LYS A 82 1.05 -14.57 4.64
CA LYS A 82 0.65 -15.65 3.72
C LYS A 82 -0.69 -16.26 4.12
N GLY A 83 -0.91 -16.51 5.41
CA GLY A 83 -2.17 -17.06 5.92
C GLY A 83 -3.39 -16.16 5.73
N ARG A 84 -3.16 -14.85 5.60
CA ARG A 84 -4.22 -13.84 5.36
C ARG A 84 -4.51 -13.63 3.89
N LEU A 85 -3.52 -13.86 3.01
CA LEU A 85 -3.68 -13.70 1.57
C LEU A 85 -4.38 -14.92 0.97
N THR A 86 -5.51 -14.70 0.35
CA THR A 86 -6.25 -15.72 -0.41
C THR A 86 -6.41 -15.24 -1.86
N PRO A 87 -6.51 -16.13 -2.83
CA PRO A 87 -6.79 -15.73 -4.20
C PRO A 87 -7.98 -14.75 -4.28
N ASP A 88 -7.91 -13.79 -5.17
CA ASP A 88 -8.90 -12.72 -5.36
C ASP A 88 -9.03 -11.72 -4.19
N THR A 89 -8.19 -11.80 -3.14
CA THR A 89 -8.12 -10.73 -2.13
C THR A 89 -7.78 -9.41 -2.81
N LEU A 90 -8.56 -8.36 -2.53
CA LEU A 90 -8.27 -7.01 -2.98
C LEU A 90 -7.36 -6.31 -1.98
N MET A 91 -6.14 -6.05 -2.38
CA MET A 91 -5.14 -5.33 -1.62
C MET A 91 -5.20 -3.84 -1.96
N ILE A 92 -5.27 -2.97 -0.96
CA ILE A 92 -5.33 -1.52 -1.15
C ILE A 92 -4.21 -0.85 -0.35
N ALA A 93 -3.38 -0.06 -1.02
CA ALA A 93 -2.35 0.75 -0.40
C ALA A 93 -2.27 2.15 -1.03
N HIS A 94 -1.52 3.04 -0.42
CA HIS A 94 -1.23 4.36 -0.98
C HIS A 94 0.21 4.41 -1.49
N ASN A 95 0.42 4.46 -2.81
CA ASN A 95 1.66 4.16 -3.51
C ASN A 95 2.00 2.66 -3.45
N ALA A 96 0.99 1.84 -3.76
CA ALA A 96 0.99 0.39 -3.61
C ALA A 96 2.15 -0.33 -4.32
N GLN A 97 2.75 0.28 -5.33
CA GLN A 97 3.95 -0.23 -6.00
C GLN A 97 5.13 -0.43 -5.03
N PHE A 98 5.27 0.49 -4.05
CA PHE A 98 6.30 0.41 -3.02
C PHE A 98 6.06 -0.81 -2.12
N ASP A 99 4.90 -0.87 -1.51
CA ASP A 99 4.55 -1.93 -0.56
C ASP A 99 4.49 -3.31 -1.22
N LEU A 100 3.92 -3.41 -2.42
CA LEU A 100 3.90 -4.66 -3.19
C LEU A 100 5.33 -5.19 -3.42
N SER A 101 6.29 -4.30 -3.72
CA SER A 101 7.68 -4.70 -3.91
C SER A 101 8.29 -5.27 -2.62
N PHE A 102 8.06 -4.64 -1.47
CA PHE A 102 8.54 -5.12 -0.17
C PHE A 102 7.86 -6.42 0.26
N ILE A 103 6.54 -6.52 0.10
CA ILE A 103 5.78 -7.75 0.38
C ILE A 103 6.26 -8.90 -0.51
N TYR A 104 6.46 -8.66 -1.79
CA TYR A 104 7.00 -9.68 -2.71
C TYR A 104 8.35 -10.20 -2.22
N PHE A 105 9.29 -9.33 -1.85
CA PHE A 105 10.61 -9.74 -1.37
C PHE A 105 10.56 -10.42 0.00
N LEU A 106 9.66 -10.01 0.89
CA LEU A 106 9.40 -10.72 2.14
C LEU A 106 8.95 -12.16 1.85
N LEU A 107 7.93 -12.32 1.01
CA LEU A 107 7.45 -13.64 0.61
C LEU A 107 8.51 -14.44 -0.15
N LYS A 108 9.31 -13.80 -1.00
CA LYS A 108 10.36 -14.48 -1.77
C LYS A 108 11.49 -15.01 -0.90
N ARG A 109 11.82 -14.36 0.22
CA ARG A 109 12.80 -14.84 1.19
C ARG A 109 12.32 -16.09 1.93
N HIS A 110 11.05 -16.15 2.31
CA HIS A 110 10.50 -17.24 3.13
C HIS A 110 9.77 -18.33 2.32
N PHE A 111 9.20 -17.97 1.16
CA PHE A 111 8.43 -18.86 0.28
C PHE A 111 8.87 -18.71 -1.18
N PRO A 112 10.15 -19.00 -1.52
CA PRO A 112 10.72 -18.70 -2.84
C PRO A 112 10.00 -19.38 -4.00
N SER A 113 9.39 -20.54 -3.79
CA SER A 113 8.63 -21.28 -4.81
C SER A 113 7.17 -20.83 -4.96
N GLU A 114 6.62 -20.08 -4.00
CA GLU A 114 5.21 -19.73 -3.95
C GLU A 114 4.95 -18.22 -4.12
N ALA A 115 5.96 -17.39 -3.87
CA ALA A 115 5.80 -15.93 -3.83
C ALA A 115 5.20 -15.34 -5.13
N ASP A 116 5.63 -15.85 -6.29
CA ASP A 116 5.12 -15.38 -7.58
C ASP A 116 3.63 -15.71 -7.75
N ASP A 117 3.23 -16.94 -7.38
CA ASP A 117 1.84 -17.37 -7.45
C ASP A 117 0.96 -16.62 -6.43
N ILE A 118 1.46 -16.42 -5.20
CA ILE A 118 0.74 -15.67 -4.17
C ILE A 118 0.42 -14.26 -4.67
N VAL A 119 1.43 -13.47 -5.05
CA VAL A 119 1.20 -12.06 -5.40
C VAL A 119 0.40 -11.90 -6.70
N SER A 120 0.56 -12.83 -7.67
CA SER A 120 -0.18 -12.80 -8.92
C SER A 120 -1.64 -13.22 -8.78
N SER A 121 -2.01 -13.93 -7.71
CA SER A 121 -3.38 -14.31 -7.41
C SER A 121 -4.21 -13.19 -6.76
N LEU A 122 -3.58 -12.09 -6.36
CA LEU A 122 -4.20 -10.96 -5.67
C LEU A 122 -4.63 -9.88 -6.67
N ASN A 123 -5.61 -9.09 -6.24
CA ASN A 123 -5.98 -7.87 -6.93
C ASN A 123 -5.47 -6.65 -6.14
N TRP A 124 -5.14 -5.56 -6.84
CA TRP A 124 -4.50 -4.40 -6.24
C TRP A 124 -5.17 -3.10 -6.65
N ILE A 125 -5.36 -2.19 -5.70
CA ILE A 125 -5.70 -0.79 -5.97
C ILE A 125 -4.63 0.10 -5.33
N ASP A 126 -4.08 0.99 -6.14
CA ASP A 126 -3.21 2.07 -5.68
C ASP A 126 -4.00 3.37 -5.55
N THR A 127 -4.31 3.78 -4.32
CA THR A 127 -5.06 5.01 -4.08
C THR A 127 -4.27 6.27 -4.47
N TYR A 128 -2.94 6.20 -4.51
CA TYR A 128 -2.10 7.28 -5.05
C TYR A 128 -2.33 7.48 -6.56
N THR A 129 -2.46 6.38 -7.32
CA THR A 129 -2.85 6.43 -8.73
C THR A 129 -4.23 7.05 -8.92
N VAL A 130 -5.22 6.62 -8.11
CA VAL A 130 -6.58 7.17 -8.15
C VAL A 130 -6.59 8.66 -7.83
N LEU A 131 -5.84 9.07 -6.79
CA LEU A 131 -5.78 10.46 -6.37
C LEU A 131 -5.15 11.36 -7.44
N LYS A 132 -4.06 10.92 -8.07
CA LYS A 132 -3.39 11.62 -9.18
C LYS A 132 -4.28 11.80 -10.40
N ASP A 133 -5.18 10.85 -10.65
CA ASP A 133 -6.17 10.94 -11.75
C ASP A 133 -7.28 11.94 -11.45
N ARG A 134 -7.53 12.28 -10.17
CA ARG A 134 -8.69 13.07 -9.76
C ARG A 134 -8.36 14.44 -9.20
N LYS A 135 -7.15 14.63 -8.71
CA LYS A 135 -6.76 15.83 -7.94
C LYS A 135 -5.49 16.44 -8.45
N GLU A 136 -5.34 17.73 -8.21
CA GLU A 136 -4.06 18.43 -8.38
C GLU A 136 -3.08 18.05 -7.26
N TYR A 137 -1.78 18.21 -7.54
CA TYR A 137 -0.70 18.03 -6.55
C TYR A 137 -0.93 18.95 -5.32
N PRO A 138 -0.65 18.51 -4.09
CA PRO A 138 0.04 17.27 -3.71
C PRO A 138 -0.87 16.05 -3.55
N HIS A 139 -0.26 14.82 -3.49
CA HIS A 139 -1.01 13.56 -3.51
C HIS A 139 -0.61 12.57 -2.42
N LYS A 140 0.11 12.97 -1.38
CA LYS A 140 0.41 12.10 -0.24
C LYS A 140 -0.88 11.70 0.49
N LEU A 141 -0.83 10.64 1.28
CA LEU A 141 -1.99 10.20 2.08
C LEU A 141 -2.52 11.32 2.98
N ILE A 142 -1.63 12.05 3.65
CA ILE A 142 -1.99 13.22 4.48
C ILE A 142 -2.72 14.30 3.68
N ASP A 143 -2.33 14.54 2.43
CA ASP A 143 -2.98 15.53 1.57
C ASP A 143 -4.41 15.08 1.21
N ALA A 144 -4.61 13.78 0.99
CA ALA A 144 -5.93 13.20 0.76
C ALA A 144 -6.82 13.31 2.00
N VAL A 145 -6.27 13.03 3.19
CA VAL A 145 -6.96 13.18 4.48
C VAL A 145 -7.47 14.61 4.65
N HIS A 146 -6.61 15.60 4.45
CA HIS A 146 -6.99 17.02 4.52
C HIS A 146 -8.03 17.40 3.45
N HIS A 147 -7.83 16.92 2.21
CA HIS A 147 -8.74 17.22 1.09
C HIS A 147 -10.17 16.73 1.35
N TYR A 148 -10.30 15.54 1.95
CA TYR A 148 -11.61 14.95 2.22
C TYR A 148 -12.16 15.30 3.62
N GLY A 149 -11.46 16.11 4.41
CA GLY A 149 -11.89 16.51 5.75
C GLY A 149 -12.00 15.33 6.73
N ILE A 150 -11.13 14.34 6.57
CA ILE A 150 -11.03 13.20 7.47
C ILE A 150 -10.31 13.68 8.74
N GLU A 151 -10.74 13.23 9.93
CA GLU A 151 -10.07 13.57 11.17
C GLU A 151 -8.62 13.11 11.14
N GLU A 152 -7.72 13.98 11.61
CA GLU A 152 -6.29 13.68 11.61
C GLU A 152 -5.99 12.51 12.55
N VAL A 153 -5.19 11.57 12.04
CA VAL A 153 -4.58 10.48 12.79
C VAL A 153 -3.10 10.80 13.03
N ASN A 154 -2.48 10.12 13.97
CA ASN A 154 -1.02 10.23 14.18
C ASN A 154 -0.30 9.53 13.02
N PHE A 155 0.04 10.27 11.98
CA PHE A 155 0.80 9.75 10.84
C PHE A 155 2.18 9.22 11.26
N HIS A 156 2.73 8.32 10.42
CA HIS A 156 4.00 7.62 10.61
C HIS A 156 3.96 6.44 11.59
N ARG A 157 2.77 5.86 11.76
CA ARG A 157 2.55 4.53 12.28
C ARG A 157 1.71 3.79 11.26
N ALA A 158 2.20 2.64 10.79
CA ALA A 158 1.56 1.91 9.69
C ALA A 158 0.08 1.62 9.94
N ILE A 159 -0.33 1.30 11.18
CA ILE A 159 -1.73 1.06 11.50
C ILE A 159 -2.61 2.32 11.38
N GLU A 160 -2.11 3.48 11.79
CA GLU A 160 -2.87 4.72 11.70
C GLU A 160 -2.97 5.19 10.23
N ASP A 161 -1.90 5.03 9.46
CA ASP A 161 -1.89 5.32 8.03
C ASP A 161 -2.84 4.35 7.28
N THR A 162 -2.91 3.08 7.68
CA THR A 162 -3.86 2.11 7.15
C THR A 162 -5.33 2.48 7.45
N LYS A 163 -5.62 3.00 8.66
CA LYS A 163 -6.96 3.51 9.03
C LYS A 163 -7.32 4.75 8.22
N ALA A 164 -6.38 5.68 8.07
CA ALA A 164 -6.57 6.86 7.23
C ALA A 164 -6.82 6.46 5.76
N LEU A 165 -6.07 5.50 5.23
CA LEU A 165 -6.23 4.95 3.89
C LEU A 165 -7.64 4.35 3.67
N PHE A 166 -8.17 3.63 4.67
CA PHE A 166 -9.53 3.10 4.61
C PHE A 166 -10.57 4.23 4.46
N GLU A 167 -10.48 5.29 5.27
CA GLU A 167 -11.40 6.43 5.18
C GLU A 167 -11.23 7.21 3.87
N VAL A 168 -10.00 7.43 3.40
CA VAL A 168 -9.70 8.04 2.10
C VAL A 168 -10.33 7.21 0.97
N THR A 169 -10.21 5.89 1.00
CA THR A 169 -10.79 5.02 -0.02
C THR A 169 -12.32 5.10 -0.04
N LYS A 170 -12.95 5.20 1.13
CA LYS A 170 -14.41 5.45 1.24
C LYS A 170 -14.80 6.80 0.64
N ALA A 171 -13.99 7.83 0.87
CA ALA A 171 -14.22 9.16 0.32
C ALA A 171 -14.06 9.17 -1.21
N LEU A 172 -13.01 8.55 -1.73
CA LEU A 172 -12.79 8.34 -3.17
C LEU A 172 -13.97 7.62 -3.83
N LYS A 173 -14.48 6.55 -3.18
CA LYS A 173 -15.66 5.82 -3.67
C LYS A 173 -16.93 6.66 -3.67
N ARG A 174 -17.14 7.49 -2.63
CA ARG A 174 -18.29 8.41 -2.56
C ARG A 174 -18.23 9.51 -3.62
N GLU A 175 -17.02 10.03 -3.88
CA GLU A 175 -16.81 11.06 -4.89
C GLU A 175 -17.13 10.53 -6.31
N ARG A 176 -16.61 9.33 -6.63
CA ARG A 176 -16.82 8.67 -7.92
C ARG A 176 -16.75 7.16 -7.75
N ASN A 177 -17.84 6.46 -8.03
CA ASN A 177 -17.96 5.02 -7.80
C ASN A 177 -17.37 4.19 -8.96
N ASP A 178 -16.11 4.40 -9.26
CA ASP A 178 -15.38 3.76 -10.36
C ASP A 178 -14.04 3.12 -9.94
N LEU A 179 -13.85 2.86 -8.64
CA LEU A 179 -12.59 2.24 -8.16
C LEU A 179 -12.29 0.90 -8.82
N VAL A 180 -13.31 0.21 -9.33
CA VAL A 180 -13.14 -1.04 -10.09
C VAL A 180 -12.29 -0.84 -11.36
N GLU A 181 -12.28 0.35 -11.94
CA GLU A 181 -11.49 0.68 -13.15
C GLU A 181 -9.98 0.79 -12.84
N TYR A 182 -9.62 0.87 -11.55
CA TYR A 182 -8.24 0.98 -11.07
C TYR A 182 -7.70 -0.35 -10.53
N VAL A 183 -8.48 -1.43 -10.61
CA VAL A 183 -7.99 -2.75 -10.18
C VAL A 183 -6.84 -3.19 -11.09
N ASN A 184 -5.72 -3.50 -10.47
CA ASN A 184 -4.47 -3.88 -11.14
C ASN A 184 -3.91 -2.82 -12.12
N VAL A 185 -4.20 -1.53 -11.85
CA VAL A 185 -3.70 -0.39 -12.64
C VAL A 185 -2.87 0.53 -11.75
N PHE A 186 -1.58 0.67 -12.06
CA PHE A 186 -0.67 1.57 -11.36
C PHE A 186 -0.18 2.68 -12.28
N GLY A 187 -0.31 3.92 -11.82
CA GLY A 187 0.14 5.10 -12.54
C GLY A 187 1.61 5.42 -12.24
N TYR A 188 2.36 5.77 -13.28
CA TYR A 188 3.74 6.21 -13.12
C TYR A 188 4.00 7.56 -13.81
N ASN A 189 5.02 8.29 -13.33
CA ASN A 189 5.47 9.51 -14.00
C ASN A 189 6.45 9.13 -15.12
N PRO A 190 6.15 9.43 -16.39
CA PRO A 190 7.00 9.04 -17.52
C PRO A 190 8.42 9.60 -17.47
N LYS A 191 8.62 10.73 -16.76
CA LYS A 191 9.96 11.30 -16.57
C LYS A 191 10.89 10.40 -15.76
N TYR A 192 10.34 9.63 -14.82
CA TYR A 192 11.11 8.81 -13.87
C TYR A 192 10.92 7.31 -14.09
N GLY A 193 9.94 6.90 -14.90
CA GLY A 193 9.56 5.51 -15.09
C GLY A 193 8.78 4.94 -13.91
N VAL A 194 8.59 3.63 -13.91
CA VAL A 194 7.98 2.89 -12.80
C VAL A 194 9.01 2.80 -11.67
N SER A 195 8.61 3.18 -10.46
CA SER A 195 9.45 3.03 -9.27
C SER A 195 9.30 1.61 -8.72
N GLY A 196 10.39 0.88 -8.63
CA GLY A 196 10.39 -0.47 -8.07
C GLY A 196 10.34 -1.59 -9.11
N LEU A 197 9.94 -2.78 -8.66
CA LEU A 197 9.81 -3.98 -9.48
C LEU A 197 8.52 -3.91 -10.29
N THR A 198 8.57 -4.24 -11.59
CA THR A 198 7.35 -4.36 -12.39
C THR A 198 6.78 -5.78 -12.33
N PHE A 199 5.46 -5.88 -12.27
CA PHE A 199 4.73 -7.14 -12.17
C PHE A 199 3.86 -7.35 -13.41
N PRO A 200 3.87 -8.54 -14.04
CA PRO A 200 3.12 -8.80 -15.27
C PRO A 200 1.59 -8.67 -15.11
N PHE A 201 1.07 -8.83 -13.90
CA PHE A 201 -0.35 -8.73 -13.58
C PHE A 201 -0.81 -7.30 -13.27
N ILE A 202 0.11 -6.32 -13.28
CA ILE A 202 -0.20 -4.88 -13.11
C ILE A 202 -0.08 -4.17 -14.46
N GLU A 203 -1.11 -3.45 -14.84
CA GLU A 203 -1.08 -2.52 -15.97
C GLU A 203 -0.48 -1.19 -15.53
N TYR A 204 0.65 -0.80 -16.11
CA TYR A 204 1.33 0.46 -15.80
C TYR A 204 0.90 1.55 -16.77
N LYS A 205 0.28 2.63 -16.26
CA LYS A 205 -0.19 3.75 -17.07
C LYS A 205 0.59 5.04 -16.80
N PRO A 206 1.03 5.75 -17.85
CA PRO A 206 1.68 7.03 -17.67
C PRO A 206 0.70 8.06 -17.11
N GLN A 207 1.09 8.74 -16.03
CA GLN A 207 0.36 9.87 -15.46
C GLN A 207 1.24 11.10 -15.53
N TYR A 208 0.84 12.04 -16.37
CA TYR A 208 1.49 13.35 -16.46
C TYR A 208 0.81 14.26 -15.45
N TYR A 209 1.58 14.78 -14.49
CA TYR A 209 1.05 15.92 -13.75
C TYR A 209 1.98 17.10 -13.84
N SER A 210 1.40 18.19 -14.29
CA SER A 210 2.00 19.49 -14.20
C SER A 210 1.03 20.39 -13.45
N LYS A 211 1.57 21.33 -12.69
CA LYS A 211 0.76 22.41 -12.06
C LYS A 211 -0.09 23.20 -13.06
N PHE A 212 0.12 22.99 -14.35
CA PHE A 212 -0.42 23.80 -15.45
C PHE A 212 -1.34 22.99 -16.39
N MET A 213 -1.47 21.69 -16.22
CA MET A 213 -2.36 20.88 -17.07
C MET A 213 -3.79 21.00 -16.58
N LYS A 214 -4.59 21.72 -17.35
CA LYS A 214 -6.03 22.00 -17.06
C LYS A 214 -6.98 21.21 -17.95
N SER A 215 -6.50 20.24 -18.75
CA SER A 215 -7.37 19.47 -19.64
C SER A 215 -7.61 18.07 -19.11
N ASN A 216 -8.85 17.59 -19.22
CA ASN A 216 -9.25 16.22 -18.88
C ASN A 216 -8.57 15.15 -19.76
N ASP A 217 -7.84 15.55 -20.80
CA ASP A 217 -7.23 14.65 -21.79
C ASP A 217 -5.96 13.96 -21.27
N ASP A 218 -5.42 14.42 -20.13
CA ASP A 218 -4.20 13.88 -19.51
C ASP A 218 -4.45 12.92 -18.34
N ILE A 219 -5.71 12.68 -18.09
CA ILE A 219 -6.19 11.71 -17.09
C ILE A 219 -6.12 10.31 -17.70
N LEU A 220 -5.93 9.27 -16.88
CA LEU A 220 -5.95 7.88 -17.33
C LEU A 220 -7.12 7.64 -18.29
N PRO A 221 -6.89 7.12 -19.50
CA PRO A 221 -7.96 6.92 -20.45
C PRO A 221 -9.02 5.99 -19.87
N ARG A 222 -10.22 6.52 -19.76
CA ARG A 222 -11.39 5.69 -19.42
C ARG A 222 -11.69 4.80 -20.62
N LYS A 223 -11.79 3.50 -20.38
CA LYS A 223 -12.29 2.57 -21.38
C LYS A 223 -13.79 2.70 -21.51
#